data_293de4db5afe648481d6737dde009f04
#
_entry.id   293de4db5afe648481d6737dde009f04
#
_cell.length_a   1.000
_cell.length_b   1.000
_cell.length_c   1.000
_cell.angle_alpha   90.00
_cell.angle_beta   90.00
_cell.angle_gamma   90.00
#
_symmetry.space_group_name_H-M   'P 1'
#
loop_
_entity.id
_entity.type
_entity.pdbx_description
1 polymer ?
#
loop_
_entity_poly.entity_id
_entity_poly.type
_entity_poly.pdbx_seq_one_letter_code
_entity_poly.pdbx_strand_id
1 'polypeptide(L)'
;MDSIVLYTEEIDDLEEAVGELFTQADTFALKKNTLAVLFAEEDTDYPELYKLLSARWDFPIIGSTTMAMLLAEQGCCRTGISILLLTADDCAFAVGMTDDLNKDHYREEITNLCASLQKELPTPPKLVLTYGGMVASEENVPGDEVVSVIEATLGKDIPVYGGIASDGFSFNNYRVFCGDRTTQSGQAIALVSGNIDPIFITTNSVENRADVTYEVTKAQSNKVMRLGTGTFIDALRRENMEVSKQNVVGDYFLSPFVLSIDLGDGDISEITRTLSLLNLETGTGVFLGEVPEGSILRIGILNRKDVQKSVEQAFGEILETLSRSDGKRRTLLCHSCAARFLAMASNTKAEAETYQSCLPEAFSLLGMYGNGEFCPLRGEKTGKNHNFFHNFTFTIMAI
;
A
#
# COMPACT_ATOMS: atom_id res chain seq x y z
N MET A 1 -13.97 -16.51 -6.62
CA MET A 1 -12.96 -16.69 -5.56
C MET A 1 -13.65 -16.63 -4.22
N ASP A 2 -13.30 -17.49 -3.27
CA ASP A 2 -13.79 -17.45 -1.90
C ASP A 2 -12.64 -17.02 -0.97
N SER A 3 -12.98 -16.53 0.22
CA SER A 3 -11.97 -16.00 1.14
C SER A 3 -12.42 -16.05 2.58
N ILE A 4 -11.46 -16.06 3.49
CA ILE A 4 -11.67 -15.93 4.92
C ILE A 4 -10.56 -15.07 5.52
N VAL A 5 -10.91 -14.25 6.49
CA VAL A 5 -9.95 -13.48 7.30
C VAL A 5 -9.79 -14.18 8.64
N LEU A 6 -8.55 -14.42 9.02
CA LEU A 6 -8.14 -15.03 10.27
C LEU A 6 -7.37 -13.99 11.09
N TYR A 7 -7.51 -14.02 12.41
CA TYR A 7 -6.79 -13.12 13.30
C TYR A 7 -6.55 -13.76 14.66
N THR A 8 -5.37 -13.51 15.20
CA THR A 8 -5.03 -13.78 16.61
C THR A 8 -4.32 -12.57 17.20
N GLU A 9 -4.58 -12.29 18.47
CA GLU A 9 -3.86 -11.28 19.25
C GLU A 9 -2.62 -11.89 19.94
N GLU A 10 -2.53 -13.23 19.97
CA GLU A 10 -1.41 -13.95 20.55
C GLU A 10 -0.16 -13.83 19.67
N ILE A 11 0.96 -13.45 20.27
CA ILE A 11 2.26 -13.27 19.61
C ILE A 11 3.43 -13.76 20.46
N ASP A 12 3.21 -13.94 21.77
CA ASP A 12 4.23 -14.37 22.70
C ASP A 12 4.47 -15.90 22.58
N ASP A 13 3.41 -16.67 22.29
CA ASP A 13 3.46 -18.10 21.99
C ASP A 13 2.96 -18.36 20.56
N LEU A 14 3.90 -18.47 19.62
CA LEU A 14 3.56 -18.70 18.20
C LEU A 14 2.92 -20.06 17.94
N GLU A 15 3.13 -21.10 18.77
CA GLU A 15 2.42 -22.36 18.63
C GLU A 15 0.94 -22.22 18.99
N GLU A 16 0.62 -21.45 20.04
CA GLU A 16 -0.76 -21.11 20.43
C GLU A 16 -1.39 -20.22 19.34
N ALA A 17 -0.70 -19.17 18.90
CA ALA A 17 -1.15 -18.27 17.83
C ALA A 17 -1.54 -19.02 16.55
N VAL A 18 -0.68 -19.91 16.08
CA VAL A 18 -0.92 -20.73 14.88
C VAL A 18 -2.04 -21.74 15.12
N GLY A 19 -2.17 -22.29 16.32
CA GLY A 19 -3.28 -23.16 16.72
C GLY A 19 -4.64 -22.45 16.61
N GLU A 20 -4.73 -21.20 17.06
CA GLU A 20 -5.93 -20.37 16.91
C GLU A 20 -6.27 -20.08 15.44
N LEU A 21 -5.26 -19.72 14.64
CA LEU A 21 -5.44 -19.45 13.21
C LEU A 21 -5.91 -20.71 12.46
N PHE A 22 -5.36 -21.88 12.76
CA PHE A 22 -5.82 -23.13 12.17
C PHE A 22 -7.25 -23.50 12.59
N THR A 23 -7.63 -23.25 13.85
CA THR A 23 -8.99 -23.49 14.33
C THR A 23 -10.00 -22.63 13.57
N GLN A 24 -9.68 -21.37 13.30
CA GLN A 24 -10.50 -20.49 12.48
C GLN A 24 -10.56 -20.98 11.02
N ALA A 25 -9.40 -21.35 10.44
CA ALA A 25 -9.32 -21.84 9.07
C ALA A 25 -10.12 -23.14 8.85
N ASP A 26 -10.24 -24.00 9.85
CA ASP A 26 -11.01 -25.25 9.79
C ASP A 26 -12.52 -25.06 9.64
N THR A 27 -13.01 -23.86 9.90
CA THR A 27 -14.42 -23.50 9.64
C THR A 27 -14.71 -23.23 8.17
N PHE A 28 -13.68 -23.19 7.33
CA PHE A 28 -13.76 -22.77 5.94
C PHE A 28 -13.18 -23.84 5.00
N ALA A 29 -13.89 -24.12 3.91
CA ALA A 29 -13.45 -25.10 2.92
C ALA A 29 -12.48 -24.47 1.91
N LEU A 30 -11.20 -24.78 2.04
CA LEU A 30 -10.21 -24.37 1.06
C LEU A 30 -10.42 -25.13 -0.26
N LYS A 31 -10.23 -24.43 -1.37
CA LYS A 31 -10.25 -24.96 -2.73
C LYS A 31 -8.83 -25.35 -3.17
N LYS A 32 -8.73 -25.83 -4.40
CA LYS A 32 -7.48 -26.37 -4.96
C LYS A 32 -6.30 -25.39 -4.89
N ASN A 33 -6.54 -24.14 -5.23
CA ASN A 33 -5.50 -23.12 -5.27
C ASN A 33 -5.80 -22.08 -4.18
N THR A 34 -4.82 -21.82 -3.34
CA THR A 34 -4.93 -20.87 -2.22
C THR A 34 -3.71 -19.98 -2.17
N LEU A 35 -3.92 -18.72 -1.80
CA LEU A 35 -2.89 -17.72 -1.47
C LEU A 35 -3.20 -17.16 -0.10
N ALA A 36 -2.20 -17.07 0.77
CA ALA A 36 -2.29 -16.34 2.03
C ALA A 36 -1.65 -14.95 1.89
N VAL A 37 -2.38 -13.91 2.30
CA VAL A 37 -1.85 -12.56 2.52
C VAL A 37 -1.77 -12.35 4.03
N LEU A 38 -0.55 -12.19 4.56
CA LEU A 38 -0.28 -12.15 6.00
C LEU A 38 0.23 -10.76 6.42
N PHE A 39 -0.40 -10.20 7.46
CA PHE A 39 0.12 -9.02 8.15
C PHE A 39 0.39 -9.37 9.61
N ALA A 40 1.55 -8.91 10.10
CA ALA A 40 1.98 -9.13 11.47
C ALA A 40 2.60 -7.86 12.03
N GLU A 41 2.64 -7.73 13.35
CA GLU A 41 3.39 -6.66 13.97
C GLU A 41 4.92 -6.82 13.77
N GLU A 42 5.64 -5.73 13.98
CA GLU A 42 7.06 -5.60 13.62
C GLU A 42 8.01 -6.54 14.39
N ASP A 43 7.63 -6.97 15.59
CA ASP A 43 8.44 -7.82 16.46
C ASP A 43 8.15 -9.34 16.31
N THR A 44 7.23 -9.70 15.41
CA THR A 44 6.89 -11.11 15.14
C THR A 44 8.10 -11.87 14.56
N ASP A 45 8.48 -13.00 15.18
CA ASP A 45 9.47 -13.94 14.63
C ASP A 45 8.86 -14.65 13.40
N TYR A 46 8.94 -14.00 12.24
CA TYR A 46 8.37 -14.55 11.02
C TYR A 46 8.97 -15.89 10.58
N PRO A 47 10.28 -16.14 10.64
CA PRO A 47 10.84 -17.45 10.32
C PRO A 47 10.21 -18.61 11.12
N GLU A 48 10.01 -18.46 12.43
CA GLU A 48 9.34 -19.45 13.25
C GLU A 48 7.85 -19.53 12.94
N LEU A 49 7.16 -18.39 12.76
CA LEU A 49 5.76 -18.34 12.35
C LEU A 49 5.55 -19.10 11.02
N TYR A 50 6.38 -18.83 10.00
CA TYR A 50 6.28 -19.51 8.71
C TYR A 50 6.50 -21.02 8.84
N LYS A 51 7.48 -21.45 9.62
CA LYS A 51 7.76 -22.87 9.88
C LYS A 51 6.54 -23.57 10.48
N LEU A 52 5.86 -22.93 11.45
CA LEU A 52 4.64 -23.48 12.08
C LEU A 52 3.46 -23.51 11.09
N LEU A 53 3.24 -22.44 10.33
CA LEU A 53 2.18 -22.40 9.31
C LEU A 53 2.41 -23.43 8.20
N SER A 54 3.64 -23.55 7.69
CA SER A 54 4.00 -24.46 6.59
C SER A 54 3.98 -25.95 7.00
N ALA A 55 3.95 -26.25 8.29
CA ALA A 55 3.74 -27.63 8.76
C ALA A 55 2.37 -28.19 8.35
N ARG A 56 1.40 -27.32 8.05
CA ARG A 56 0.05 -27.72 7.65
C ARG A 56 -0.38 -27.14 6.30
N TRP A 57 0.07 -25.94 5.95
CA TRP A 57 -0.30 -25.25 4.71
C TRP A 57 0.83 -25.35 3.69
N ASP A 58 0.53 -25.92 2.53
CA ASP A 58 1.46 -26.11 1.41
C ASP A 58 1.32 -25.04 0.32
N PHE A 59 0.44 -24.04 0.55
CA PHE A 59 0.20 -22.94 -0.38
C PHE A 59 1.06 -21.71 -0.06
N PRO A 60 1.27 -20.82 -1.06
CA PRO A 60 2.12 -19.65 -0.90
C PRO A 60 1.58 -18.64 0.11
N ILE A 61 2.50 -17.99 0.82
CA ILE A 61 2.24 -16.91 1.78
C ILE A 61 3.06 -15.70 1.36
N ILE A 62 2.41 -14.53 1.24
CA ILE A 62 3.06 -13.23 1.07
C ILE A 62 2.52 -12.24 2.08
N GLY A 63 3.23 -11.16 2.31
CA GLY A 63 2.73 -10.06 3.15
C GLY A 63 3.85 -9.21 3.72
N SER A 64 3.54 -8.56 4.83
CA SER A 64 4.49 -7.64 5.46
C SER A 64 4.18 -7.40 6.93
N THR A 65 5.12 -6.77 7.63
CA THR A 65 4.84 -6.13 8.91
C THR A 65 3.95 -4.90 8.70
N THR A 66 3.19 -4.57 9.73
CA THR A 66 2.35 -3.37 9.79
C THR A 66 2.32 -2.80 11.21
N MET A 67 2.26 -1.49 11.32
CA MET A 67 2.08 -0.81 12.61
C MET A 67 0.70 -1.04 13.24
N ALA A 68 -0.30 -1.41 12.44
CA ALA A 68 -1.60 -1.84 12.88
C ALA A 68 -2.37 -2.51 11.74
N MET A 69 -3.19 -3.50 12.09
CA MET A 69 -4.10 -4.20 11.21
C MET A 69 -5.49 -3.56 11.27
N LEU A 70 -6.23 -3.63 10.18
CA LEU A 70 -7.62 -3.21 10.07
C LEU A 70 -8.49 -4.46 9.88
N LEU A 71 -9.44 -4.68 10.77
CA LEU A 71 -10.30 -5.87 10.80
C LEU A 71 -11.78 -5.46 10.92
N ALA A 72 -12.67 -6.24 10.34
CA ALA A 72 -14.09 -5.95 10.33
C ALA A 72 -14.68 -5.83 11.75
N GLU A 73 -14.40 -6.79 12.61
CA GLU A 73 -14.98 -6.87 13.95
C GLU A 73 -14.12 -6.17 15.00
N GLN A 74 -12.81 -6.46 15.02
CA GLN A 74 -11.88 -5.93 16.03
C GLN A 74 -11.49 -4.48 15.79
N GLY A 75 -11.71 -3.97 14.57
CA GLY A 75 -11.33 -2.61 14.18
C GLY A 75 -9.83 -2.47 13.95
N CYS A 76 -9.19 -1.50 14.62
CA CYS A 76 -7.76 -1.26 14.51
C CYS A 76 -7.01 -2.01 15.61
N CYS A 77 -6.21 -3.01 15.22
CA CYS A 77 -5.40 -3.84 16.10
C CYS A 77 -3.91 -3.58 15.88
N ARG A 78 -3.20 -3.20 16.93
CA ARG A 78 -1.75 -2.92 16.86
C ARG A 78 -0.89 -4.14 17.11
N THR A 79 -1.45 -5.14 17.78
CA THR A 79 -0.80 -6.39 18.15
C THR A 79 -1.47 -7.55 17.42
N GLY A 80 -0.72 -8.57 17.08
CA GLY A 80 -1.26 -9.82 16.54
C GLY A 80 -0.79 -10.18 15.14
N ILE A 81 -1.42 -11.22 14.61
CA ILE A 81 -1.21 -11.77 13.28
C ILE A 81 -2.55 -11.88 12.59
N SER A 82 -2.65 -11.37 11.37
CA SER A 82 -3.85 -11.48 10.54
C SER A 82 -3.53 -12.08 9.18
N ILE A 83 -4.42 -12.94 8.68
CA ILE A 83 -4.24 -13.65 7.41
C ILE A 83 -5.53 -13.60 6.61
N LEU A 84 -5.43 -13.17 5.35
CA LEU A 84 -6.48 -13.36 4.36
C LEU A 84 -6.12 -14.60 3.51
N LEU A 85 -6.96 -15.62 3.56
CA LEU A 85 -6.89 -16.75 2.65
C LEU A 85 -7.78 -16.47 1.44
N LEU A 86 -7.18 -16.41 0.26
CA LEU A 86 -7.86 -16.33 -1.04
C LEU A 86 -7.82 -17.71 -1.69
N THR A 87 -8.97 -18.31 -1.99
CA THR A 87 -9.02 -19.67 -2.51
C THR A 87 -9.98 -19.83 -3.69
N ALA A 88 -9.57 -20.58 -4.71
CA ALA A 88 -10.35 -20.80 -5.92
C ALA A 88 -9.93 -22.09 -6.64
N ASP A 89 -10.85 -22.67 -7.42
CA ASP A 89 -10.54 -23.76 -8.31
C ASP A 89 -10.12 -23.29 -9.72
N ASP A 90 -10.58 -22.10 -10.12
CA ASP A 90 -10.46 -21.51 -11.45
C ASP A 90 -9.49 -20.31 -11.52
N CYS A 91 -8.73 -20.08 -10.45
CA CYS A 91 -7.63 -19.11 -10.40
C CYS A 91 -6.30 -19.83 -10.13
N ALA A 92 -5.20 -19.15 -10.44
CA ALA A 92 -3.85 -19.62 -10.12
C ALA A 92 -3.02 -18.46 -9.57
N PHE A 93 -2.09 -18.80 -8.69
CA PHE A 93 -1.20 -17.88 -8.01
C PHE A 93 0.25 -18.27 -8.29
N ALA A 94 1.08 -17.31 -8.69
CA ALA A 94 2.53 -17.45 -8.78
C ALA A 94 3.16 -16.39 -7.88
N VAL A 95 4.04 -16.80 -6.97
CA VAL A 95 4.52 -15.94 -5.88
C VAL A 95 6.04 -15.98 -5.78
N GLY A 96 6.64 -14.83 -5.58
CA GLY A 96 8.08 -14.72 -5.36
C GLY A 96 8.49 -13.39 -4.78
N MET A 97 9.78 -13.26 -4.46
CA MET A 97 10.35 -12.07 -3.84
C MET A 97 11.73 -11.78 -4.40
N THR A 98 12.02 -10.50 -4.62
CA THR A 98 13.39 -10.05 -4.95
C THR A 98 14.29 -10.14 -3.71
N ASP A 99 15.58 -10.01 -3.89
CA ASP A 99 16.48 -9.63 -2.81
C ASP A 99 16.28 -8.14 -2.47
N ASP A 100 17.09 -7.61 -1.54
CA ASP A 100 17.06 -6.18 -1.20
C ASP A 100 17.34 -5.32 -2.43
N LEU A 101 16.42 -4.39 -2.72
CA LEU A 101 16.50 -3.53 -3.90
C LEU A 101 17.32 -2.28 -3.62
N ASN A 102 18.02 -1.81 -4.66
CA ASN A 102 18.65 -0.50 -4.73
C ASN A 102 18.51 0.09 -6.14
N LYS A 103 18.95 1.33 -6.33
CA LYS A 103 18.82 2.06 -7.60
C LYS A 103 19.59 1.47 -8.78
N ASP A 104 20.59 0.66 -8.54
CA ASP A 104 21.43 0.13 -9.60
C ASP A 104 20.82 -1.11 -10.28
N HIS A 105 20.06 -1.94 -9.55
CA HIS A 105 19.59 -3.23 -10.08
C HIS A 105 18.10 -3.52 -9.93
N TYR A 106 17.29 -2.66 -9.26
CA TYR A 106 15.86 -2.93 -9.04
C TYR A 106 15.10 -3.27 -10.32
N ARG A 107 15.44 -2.63 -11.45
CA ARG A 107 14.75 -2.87 -12.73
C ARG A 107 14.96 -4.30 -13.20
N GLU A 108 16.18 -4.79 -13.14
CA GLU A 108 16.53 -6.14 -13.53
C GLU A 108 15.87 -7.18 -12.62
N GLU A 109 15.98 -6.98 -11.30
CA GLU A 109 15.41 -7.88 -10.29
C GLU A 109 13.89 -8.02 -10.43
N ILE A 110 13.15 -6.91 -10.51
CA ILE A 110 11.69 -6.94 -10.65
C ILE A 110 11.28 -7.52 -12.01
N THR A 111 11.98 -7.16 -13.09
CA THR A 111 11.70 -7.70 -14.42
C THR A 111 11.88 -9.22 -14.45
N ASN A 112 12.99 -9.72 -13.93
CA ASN A 112 13.29 -11.15 -13.90
C ASN A 112 12.28 -11.91 -13.05
N LEU A 113 11.92 -11.37 -11.87
CA LEU A 113 10.91 -11.97 -11.02
C LEU A 113 9.56 -12.04 -11.71
N CYS A 114 9.04 -10.92 -12.23
CA CYS A 114 7.75 -10.88 -12.95
C CYS A 114 7.71 -11.83 -14.13
N ALA A 115 8.78 -11.85 -14.93
CA ALA A 115 8.88 -12.74 -16.10
C ALA A 115 8.96 -14.23 -15.71
N SER A 116 9.57 -14.55 -14.57
CA SER A 116 9.59 -15.91 -14.03
C SER A 116 8.20 -16.34 -13.57
N LEU A 117 7.56 -15.53 -12.72
CA LEU A 117 6.23 -15.82 -12.18
C LEU A 117 5.16 -15.94 -13.28
N GLN A 118 5.26 -15.11 -14.32
CA GLN A 118 4.33 -15.20 -15.46
C GLN A 118 4.37 -16.56 -16.16
N LYS A 119 5.54 -17.23 -16.22
CA LYS A 119 5.69 -18.55 -16.83
C LYS A 119 5.07 -19.68 -16.02
N GLU A 120 4.90 -19.47 -14.72
CA GLU A 120 4.27 -20.45 -13.82
C GLU A 120 2.74 -20.43 -13.92
N LEU A 121 2.17 -19.35 -14.43
CA LEU A 121 0.72 -19.21 -14.57
C LEU A 121 0.19 -19.90 -15.83
N PRO A 122 -0.98 -20.58 -15.74
CA PRO A 122 -1.60 -21.24 -16.89
C PRO A 122 -2.22 -20.23 -17.89
N THR A 123 -2.50 -19.01 -17.47
CA THR A 123 -3.07 -17.91 -18.28
C THR A 123 -2.43 -16.58 -17.87
N PRO A 124 -2.48 -15.55 -18.74
CA PRO A 124 -1.94 -14.23 -18.38
C PRO A 124 -2.48 -13.71 -17.04
N PRO A 125 -1.66 -13.02 -16.25
CA PRO A 125 -2.09 -12.44 -14.98
C PRO A 125 -3.16 -11.37 -15.21
N LYS A 126 -4.08 -11.25 -14.27
CA LYS A 126 -5.14 -10.21 -14.23
C LYS A 126 -5.01 -9.28 -13.03
N LEU A 127 -4.15 -9.61 -12.10
CA LEU A 127 -3.89 -8.82 -10.91
C LEU A 127 -2.45 -9.08 -10.44
N VAL A 128 -1.79 -8.03 -9.99
CA VAL A 128 -0.55 -8.09 -9.22
C VAL A 128 -0.86 -7.67 -7.79
N LEU A 129 -0.64 -8.57 -6.82
CA LEU A 129 -0.56 -8.20 -5.43
C LEU A 129 0.91 -8.02 -5.07
N THR A 130 1.26 -6.91 -4.41
CA THR A 130 2.66 -6.63 -4.13
C THR A 130 2.86 -5.94 -2.79
N TYR A 131 3.83 -6.43 -2.03
CA TYR A 131 4.25 -5.83 -0.77
C TYR A 131 5.73 -5.51 -0.85
N GLY A 132 6.08 -4.26 -0.53
CA GLY A 132 7.45 -3.78 -0.65
C GLY A 132 8.03 -3.28 0.67
N GLY A 133 9.34 -3.27 0.75
CA GLY A 133 10.07 -2.52 1.76
C GLY A 133 10.51 -1.16 1.24
N MET A 134 11.15 -0.40 2.09
CA MET A 134 11.78 0.88 1.75
C MET A 134 13.04 1.10 2.59
N VAL A 135 13.86 2.03 2.18
CA VAL A 135 14.97 2.53 2.99
C VAL A 135 14.86 4.05 3.13
N ALA A 136 15.09 4.58 4.32
CA ALA A 136 15.07 6.02 4.58
C ALA A 136 16.38 6.69 4.12
N SER A 137 16.72 6.54 2.84
CA SER A 137 17.95 7.07 2.24
C SER A 137 17.71 7.49 0.78
N GLU A 138 18.71 8.12 0.17
CA GLU A 138 18.70 8.43 -1.26
C GLU A 138 18.71 7.17 -2.16
N GLU A 139 19.08 6.01 -1.62
CA GLU A 139 19.07 4.71 -2.31
C GLU A 139 17.69 4.07 -2.40
N ASN A 140 16.69 4.64 -1.71
CA ASN A 140 15.32 4.15 -1.80
C ASN A 140 14.82 4.11 -3.25
N VAL A 141 14.23 2.98 -3.64
CA VAL A 141 13.54 2.85 -4.92
C VAL A 141 12.12 3.41 -4.73
N PRO A 142 11.75 4.49 -5.43
CA PRO A 142 10.40 5.04 -5.33
C PRO A 142 9.33 4.03 -5.76
N GLY A 143 8.17 4.03 -5.09
CA GLY A 143 7.09 3.10 -5.42
C GLY A 143 6.60 3.23 -6.87
N ASP A 144 6.59 4.43 -7.45
CA ASP A 144 6.24 4.64 -8.87
C ASP A 144 7.22 3.96 -9.83
N GLU A 145 8.52 3.87 -9.48
CA GLU A 145 9.52 3.14 -10.26
C GLU A 145 9.24 1.63 -10.23
N VAL A 146 8.81 1.09 -9.06
CA VAL A 146 8.38 -0.31 -8.95
C VAL A 146 7.19 -0.58 -9.86
N VAL A 147 6.15 0.26 -9.80
CA VAL A 147 4.98 0.17 -10.67
C VAL A 147 5.38 0.21 -12.15
N SER A 148 6.24 1.17 -12.53
CA SER A 148 6.70 1.34 -13.91
C SER A 148 7.39 0.08 -14.46
N VAL A 149 8.21 -0.61 -13.65
CA VAL A 149 8.87 -1.86 -14.09
C VAL A 149 7.88 -3.01 -14.20
N ILE A 150 6.95 -3.14 -13.26
CA ILE A 150 5.88 -4.14 -13.32
C ILE A 150 5.05 -3.96 -14.60
N GLU A 151 4.62 -2.72 -14.89
CA GLU A 151 3.86 -2.38 -16.10
C GLU A 151 4.63 -2.64 -17.39
N ALA A 152 5.92 -2.31 -17.42
CA ALA A 152 6.77 -2.55 -18.58
C ALA A 152 6.93 -4.04 -18.88
N THR A 153 6.87 -4.88 -17.83
CA THR A 153 7.06 -6.33 -17.95
C THR A 153 5.76 -7.08 -18.24
N LEU A 154 4.68 -6.72 -17.55
CA LEU A 154 3.42 -7.48 -17.58
C LEU A 154 2.33 -6.82 -18.42
N GLY A 155 2.40 -5.51 -18.64
CA GLY A 155 1.40 -4.70 -19.34
C GLY A 155 0.69 -3.71 -18.41
N LYS A 156 0.38 -2.52 -18.93
CA LYS A 156 -0.23 -1.41 -18.20
C LYS A 156 -1.69 -1.65 -17.77
N ASP A 157 -2.37 -2.57 -18.44
CA ASP A 157 -3.78 -2.87 -18.16
C ASP A 157 -3.96 -3.82 -16.97
N ILE A 158 -2.85 -4.39 -16.45
CA ILE A 158 -2.90 -5.28 -15.29
C ILE A 158 -2.83 -4.44 -14.02
N PRO A 159 -3.87 -4.45 -13.17
CA PRO A 159 -3.89 -3.68 -11.95
C PRO A 159 -2.82 -4.16 -10.97
N VAL A 160 -2.16 -3.20 -10.32
CA VAL A 160 -1.18 -3.42 -9.25
C VAL A 160 -1.79 -2.93 -7.93
N TYR A 161 -1.90 -3.82 -6.95
CA TYR A 161 -2.46 -3.52 -5.64
C TYR A 161 -1.56 -4.01 -4.52
N GLY A 162 -1.48 -3.27 -3.41
CA GLY A 162 -0.66 -3.65 -2.27
C GLY A 162 -0.16 -2.46 -1.46
N GLY A 163 0.95 -2.64 -0.75
CA GLY A 163 1.48 -1.58 0.10
C GLY A 163 2.95 -1.76 0.47
N ILE A 164 3.48 -0.75 1.11
CA ILE A 164 4.83 -0.75 1.68
C ILE A 164 4.74 -1.12 3.17
N ALA A 165 5.56 -2.08 3.60
CA ALA A 165 5.67 -2.50 4.99
C ALA A 165 5.87 -1.31 5.93
N SER A 166 5.34 -1.41 7.14
CA SER A 166 5.52 -0.38 8.17
C SER A 166 5.84 -0.99 9.53
N ASP A 167 6.33 -0.13 10.40
CA ASP A 167 6.62 -0.38 11.81
C ASP A 167 6.03 0.77 12.66
N GLY A 168 6.30 0.79 13.94
CA GLY A 168 5.87 1.82 14.87
C GLY A 168 6.51 3.21 14.64
N PHE A 169 6.79 3.63 13.40
CA PHE A 169 7.48 4.86 12.99
C PHE A 169 8.97 4.89 13.32
N SER A 170 9.59 3.75 13.57
CA SER A 170 11.05 3.65 13.70
C SER A 170 11.75 3.68 12.34
N PHE A 171 11.06 3.27 11.29
CA PHE A 171 11.51 3.16 9.90
C PHE A 171 12.75 2.26 9.71
N ASN A 172 12.89 1.24 10.55
CA ASN A 172 14.05 0.35 10.54
C ASN A 172 13.74 -1.13 10.90
N ASN A 173 12.52 -1.42 11.39
CA ASN A 173 12.14 -2.77 11.86
C ASN A 173 11.03 -3.44 11.03
N TYR A 174 10.61 -2.87 9.91
CA TYR A 174 9.64 -3.51 9.02
C TYR A 174 10.28 -4.60 8.18
N ARG A 175 9.44 -5.58 7.77
CA ARG A 175 9.82 -6.71 6.92
C ARG A 175 8.73 -7.00 5.90
N VAL A 176 9.18 -7.52 4.76
CA VAL A 176 8.32 -8.10 3.71
C VAL A 176 8.51 -9.60 3.73
N PHE A 177 7.45 -10.36 3.51
CA PHE A 177 7.39 -11.81 3.64
C PHE A 177 7.06 -12.49 2.31
N CYS A 178 7.74 -13.58 2.00
CA CYS A 178 7.38 -14.45 0.89
C CYS A 178 7.92 -15.87 1.13
N GLY A 179 7.03 -16.80 1.46
CA GLY A 179 7.43 -18.14 1.84
C GLY A 179 8.34 -18.10 3.08
N ASP A 180 9.48 -18.76 3.03
CA ASP A 180 10.48 -18.81 4.10
C ASP A 180 11.45 -17.61 4.12
N ARG A 181 11.26 -16.66 3.20
CA ARG A 181 12.16 -15.50 3.01
C ARG A 181 11.58 -14.22 3.58
N THR A 182 12.47 -13.38 4.08
CA THR A 182 12.16 -12.00 4.47
C THR A 182 13.16 -11.02 3.86
N THR A 183 12.72 -9.79 3.61
CA THR A 183 13.58 -8.69 3.16
C THR A 183 13.16 -7.38 3.82
N GLN A 184 14.04 -6.40 3.90
CA GLN A 184 13.72 -5.07 4.40
C GLN A 184 13.44 -4.08 3.28
N SER A 185 14.06 -4.23 2.11
CA SER A 185 13.92 -3.30 0.99
C SER A 185 13.56 -3.97 -0.34
N GLY A 186 13.27 -5.28 -0.32
CA GLY A 186 12.82 -6.01 -1.50
C GLY A 186 11.33 -5.90 -1.75
N GLN A 187 10.88 -6.62 -2.78
CA GLN A 187 9.50 -6.63 -3.24
C GLN A 187 8.97 -8.07 -3.33
N ALA A 188 7.95 -8.40 -2.54
CA ALA A 188 7.17 -9.62 -2.70
C ALA A 188 6.07 -9.39 -3.73
N ILE A 189 5.91 -10.29 -4.69
CA ILE A 189 4.94 -10.20 -5.78
C ILE A 189 4.16 -11.50 -5.88
N ALA A 190 2.83 -11.39 -5.92
CA ALA A 190 1.94 -12.46 -6.33
C ALA A 190 1.21 -12.07 -7.61
N LEU A 191 1.37 -12.87 -8.65
CA LEU A 191 0.58 -12.77 -9.86
C LEU A 191 -0.64 -13.66 -9.74
N VAL A 192 -1.81 -13.10 -10.01
CA VAL A 192 -3.09 -13.81 -9.95
C VAL A 192 -3.68 -13.90 -11.34
N SER A 193 -4.01 -15.11 -11.78
CA SER A 193 -4.67 -15.35 -13.07
C SER A 193 -5.96 -16.15 -12.90
N GLY A 194 -6.78 -16.22 -13.95
CA GLY A 194 -8.02 -16.97 -13.97
C GLY A 194 -9.28 -16.09 -13.88
N ASN A 195 -10.32 -16.58 -13.24
CA ASN A 195 -11.62 -15.90 -13.19
C ASN A 195 -11.71 -14.93 -12.02
N ILE A 196 -11.03 -13.79 -12.14
CA ILE A 196 -11.09 -12.67 -11.20
C ILE A 196 -11.44 -11.37 -11.92
N ASP A 197 -12.11 -10.49 -11.18
CA ASP A 197 -12.50 -9.15 -11.64
C ASP A 197 -12.55 -8.23 -10.41
N PRO A 198 -11.37 -7.81 -9.85
CA PRO A 198 -11.31 -7.00 -8.65
C PRO A 198 -11.78 -5.57 -8.94
N ILE A 199 -12.38 -4.94 -7.92
CA ILE A 199 -12.79 -3.54 -7.97
C ILE A 199 -11.90 -2.74 -7.02
N PHE A 200 -11.44 -1.58 -7.47
CA PHE A 200 -10.51 -0.73 -6.73
C PHE A 200 -11.14 0.63 -6.44
N ILE A 201 -10.92 1.12 -5.23
CA ILE A 201 -11.21 2.49 -4.81
C ILE A 201 -9.96 3.09 -4.18
N THR A 202 -9.66 4.32 -4.54
CA THR A 202 -8.58 5.12 -3.94
C THR A 202 -9.15 6.46 -3.54
N THR A 203 -9.02 6.82 -2.26
CA THR A 203 -9.45 8.13 -1.76
C THR A 203 -8.30 8.90 -1.15
N ASN A 204 -8.24 10.19 -1.44
CA ASN A 204 -7.26 11.11 -0.86
C ASN A 204 -7.81 11.71 0.45
N SER A 205 -6.94 11.86 1.44
CA SER A 205 -7.30 12.40 2.76
C SER A 205 -6.98 13.88 2.93
N VAL A 206 -6.53 14.55 1.89
CA VAL A 206 -6.07 15.95 1.97
C VAL A 206 -7.04 16.86 1.24
N GLU A 207 -8.04 17.38 1.97
CA GLU A 207 -9.00 18.35 1.42
C GLU A 207 -8.52 19.80 1.55
N ASN A 208 -7.90 20.11 2.68
CA ASN A 208 -7.41 21.45 2.96
C ASN A 208 -6.00 21.66 2.40
N ARG A 209 -5.82 22.67 1.58
CA ARG A 209 -4.56 23.00 0.90
C ARG A 209 -4.25 24.48 1.03
N ALA A 210 -2.97 24.84 1.04
CA ALA A 210 -2.54 26.22 0.94
C ALA A 210 -2.97 26.81 -0.41
N ASP A 211 -3.31 28.09 -0.42
CA ASP A 211 -3.66 28.82 -1.66
C ASP A 211 -2.46 28.98 -2.59
N VAL A 212 -1.25 28.94 -2.04
CA VAL A 212 -0.01 29.09 -2.81
C VAL A 212 0.26 27.83 -3.61
N THR A 213 0.54 28.01 -4.89
CA THR A 213 0.89 26.95 -5.83
C THR A 213 2.32 27.11 -6.30
N TYR A 214 3.01 26.00 -6.49
CA TYR A 214 4.35 25.94 -7.01
C TYR A 214 4.41 25.06 -8.26
N GLU A 215 4.92 25.56 -9.36
CA GLU A 215 5.26 24.74 -10.51
C GLU A 215 6.57 24.00 -10.23
N VAL A 216 6.60 22.69 -10.45
CA VAL A 216 7.80 21.87 -10.39
C VAL A 216 8.60 22.12 -11.67
N THR A 217 9.56 23.06 -11.62
CA THR A 217 10.31 23.48 -12.80
C THR A 217 11.58 22.68 -13.04
N LYS A 218 12.03 21.89 -12.06
CA LYS A 218 13.12 20.91 -12.21
C LYS A 218 12.99 19.78 -11.23
N ALA A 219 12.81 18.57 -11.74
CA ALA A 219 12.77 17.32 -10.98
C ALA A 219 13.50 16.20 -11.72
N GLN A 220 13.84 15.15 -11.00
CA GLN A 220 14.36 13.90 -11.55
C GLN A 220 13.81 12.74 -10.70
N SER A 221 12.87 11.98 -11.25
CA SER A 221 12.13 10.95 -10.51
C SER A 221 11.52 11.55 -9.23
N ASN A 222 11.93 11.09 -8.06
CA ASN A 222 11.45 11.55 -6.75
C ASN A 222 12.24 12.73 -6.16
N LYS A 223 13.20 13.31 -6.90
CA LYS A 223 14.03 14.44 -6.44
C LYS A 223 13.54 15.75 -7.06
N VAL A 224 13.07 16.67 -6.23
CA VAL A 224 12.65 18.01 -6.65
C VAL A 224 13.76 19.01 -6.34
N MET A 225 14.32 19.59 -7.39
CA MET A 225 15.40 20.57 -7.31
C MET A 225 14.88 22.01 -7.27
N ARG A 226 13.83 22.30 -8.06
CA ARG A 226 13.34 23.68 -8.19
C ARG A 226 11.81 23.71 -8.20
N LEU A 227 11.28 24.72 -7.50
CA LEU A 227 9.88 25.13 -7.53
C LEU A 227 9.81 26.59 -8.01
N GLY A 228 9.21 26.82 -9.19
CA GLY A 228 9.26 28.10 -9.87
C GLY A 228 10.70 28.56 -10.10
N THR A 229 11.05 29.73 -9.61
CA THR A 229 12.40 30.34 -9.77
C THR A 229 13.38 29.99 -8.66
N GLY A 230 12.91 29.38 -7.52
CA GLY A 230 13.73 29.05 -6.34
C GLY A 230 14.08 27.57 -6.25
N THR A 231 14.87 27.23 -5.23
CA THR A 231 15.07 25.83 -4.86
C THR A 231 13.85 25.29 -4.11
N PHE A 232 13.75 23.97 -3.95
CA PHE A 232 12.70 23.37 -3.14
C PHE A 232 12.72 23.89 -1.69
N ILE A 233 13.89 23.97 -1.06
CA ILE A 233 14.06 24.50 0.30
C ILE A 233 13.66 25.99 0.41
N ASP A 234 13.88 26.79 -0.62
CA ASP A 234 13.45 28.19 -0.61
C ASP A 234 11.92 28.30 -0.55
N ALA A 235 11.19 27.37 -1.20
CA ALA A 235 9.75 27.30 -1.10
C ALA A 235 9.29 26.91 0.30
N LEU A 236 9.89 25.89 0.93
CA LEU A 236 9.59 25.52 2.32
C LEU A 236 9.78 26.68 3.30
N ARG A 237 10.88 27.43 3.16
CA ARG A 237 11.17 28.61 4.00
C ARG A 237 10.14 29.72 3.82
N ARG A 238 9.63 29.95 2.60
CA ARG A 238 8.56 30.92 2.33
C ARG A 238 7.26 30.54 3.03
N GLU A 239 6.99 29.26 3.15
CA GLU A 239 5.83 28.72 3.86
C GLU A 239 6.08 28.58 5.39
N ASN A 240 7.19 29.10 5.90
CA ASN A 240 7.61 28.98 7.30
C ASN A 240 7.75 27.54 7.81
N MET A 241 8.05 26.60 6.91
CA MET A 241 8.33 25.22 7.28
C MET A 241 9.77 25.07 7.76
N GLU A 242 9.98 24.20 8.75
CA GLU A 242 11.31 23.97 9.31
C GLU A 242 12.18 23.17 8.33
N VAL A 243 13.43 23.60 8.14
CA VAL A 243 14.41 23.00 7.23
C VAL A 243 15.77 22.83 7.93
N SER A 244 15.77 22.28 9.13
CA SER A 244 16.96 22.21 10.00
C SER A 244 17.76 20.90 9.89
N LYS A 245 17.21 19.84 9.31
CA LYS A 245 17.85 18.53 9.21
C LYS A 245 17.64 17.86 7.85
N GLN A 246 18.44 16.81 7.55
CA GLN A 246 18.37 16.10 6.27
C GLN A 246 17.25 15.05 6.26
N ASN A 247 17.19 14.16 7.25
CA ASN A 247 16.12 13.17 7.34
C ASN A 247 14.88 13.82 7.97
N VAL A 248 13.82 13.88 7.18
CA VAL A 248 12.55 14.52 7.55
C VAL A 248 11.36 13.57 7.39
N VAL A 249 11.62 12.28 7.25
CA VAL A 249 10.55 11.27 7.26
C VAL A 249 9.78 11.40 8.57
N GLY A 250 8.48 11.60 8.45
CA GLY A 250 7.58 11.82 9.58
C GLY A 250 7.38 13.28 10.00
N ASP A 251 8.34 14.19 9.76
CA ASP A 251 8.24 15.58 10.19
C ASP A 251 7.09 16.33 9.52
N TYR A 252 6.81 15.99 8.25
CA TYR A 252 5.77 16.65 7.44
C TYR A 252 4.52 15.77 7.24
N PHE A 253 4.30 14.73 8.03
CA PHE A 253 3.13 13.85 7.86
C PHE A 253 1.80 14.58 8.04
N LEU A 254 1.76 15.66 8.79
CA LEU A 254 0.55 16.50 8.90
C LEU A 254 0.50 17.64 7.87
N SER A 255 1.56 17.78 7.06
CA SER A 255 1.68 18.79 6.00
C SER A 255 2.09 18.12 4.67
N PRO A 256 1.24 17.24 4.11
CA PRO A 256 1.54 16.52 2.88
C PRO A 256 1.66 17.45 1.67
N PHE A 257 2.36 16.97 0.64
CA PHE A 257 2.50 17.68 -0.63
C PHE A 257 1.51 17.11 -1.64
N VAL A 258 0.62 17.97 -2.16
CA VAL A 258 -0.41 17.59 -3.14
C VAL A 258 0.06 18.01 -4.53
N LEU A 259 0.05 17.07 -5.45
CA LEU A 259 0.42 17.27 -6.86
C LEU A 259 -0.80 17.15 -7.75
N SER A 260 -1.02 18.11 -8.62
CA SER A 260 -1.93 17.96 -9.77
C SER A 260 -1.14 17.41 -10.95
N ILE A 261 -1.56 16.25 -11.45
CA ILE A 261 -0.92 15.51 -12.54
C ILE A 261 -1.90 15.27 -13.68
N ASP A 262 -1.39 15.19 -14.92
CA ASP A 262 -2.18 14.79 -16.09
C ASP A 262 -2.02 13.27 -16.32
N LEU A 263 -3.13 12.53 -16.21
CA LEU A 263 -3.18 11.08 -16.48
C LEU A 263 -3.16 10.76 -17.99
N GLY A 264 -3.23 11.78 -18.83
CA GLY A 264 -3.37 11.73 -20.26
C GLY A 264 -4.74 12.22 -20.73
N ASP A 265 -4.80 12.72 -21.97
CA ASP A 265 -6.01 13.28 -22.58
C ASP A 265 -6.67 14.44 -21.78
N GLY A 266 -5.88 15.13 -20.95
CA GLY A 266 -6.34 16.23 -20.09
C GLY A 266 -7.19 15.75 -18.91
N ASP A 267 -7.03 14.51 -18.49
CA ASP A 267 -7.63 13.93 -17.27
C ASP A 267 -6.72 14.28 -16.09
N ILE A 268 -7.01 15.38 -15.44
CA ILE A 268 -6.20 15.88 -14.31
C ILE A 268 -6.66 15.21 -13.03
N SER A 269 -5.71 14.63 -12.32
CA SER A 269 -5.93 14.03 -11.01
C SER A 269 -4.99 14.62 -9.96
N GLU A 270 -5.32 14.42 -8.68
CA GLU A 270 -4.48 14.84 -7.58
C GLU A 270 -3.93 13.62 -6.84
N ILE A 271 -2.62 13.63 -6.63
CA ILE A 271 -1.91 12.65 -5.82
C ILE A 271 -1.18 13.34 -4.68
N THR A 272 -0.92 12.64 -3.62
CA THR A 272 -0.17 13.15 -2.47
C THR A 272 1.19 12.48 -2.35
N ARG A 273 2.14 13.21 -1.79
CA ARG A 273 3.53 12.76 -1.62
C ARG A 273 4.07 13.06 -0.24
N THR A 274 4.85 12.13 0.28
CA THR A 274 5.61 12.27 1.53
C THR A 274 7.02 12.72 1.22
N LEU A 275 7.45 13.83 1.81
CA LEU A 275 8.84 14.26 1.79
C LEU A 275 9.65 13.40 2.78
N SER A 276 10.76 12.82 2.32
CA SER A 276 11.62 11.95 3.11
C SER A 276 12.96 12.56 3.49
N LEU A 277 13.59 13.28 2.56
CA LEU A 277 14.92 13.85 2.78
C LEU A 277 15.01 15.28 2.25
N LEU A 278 15.86 16.08 2.87
CA LEU A 278 16.30 17.39 2.40
C LEU A 278 17.82 17.38 2.17
N ASN A 279 18.24 17.78 1.00
CA ASN A 279 19.64 18.12 0.76
C ASN A 279 19.83 19.62 0.96
N LEU A 280 20.36 19.99 2.13
CA LEU A 280 20.51 21.38 2.54
C LEU A 280 21.56 22.16 1.72
N GLU A 281 22.52 21.48 1.10
CA GLU A 281 23.56 22.09 0.28
C GLU A 281 23.02 22.47 -1.11
N THR A 282 22.27 21.56 -1.73
CA THR A 282 21.72 21.76 -3.08
C THR A 282 20.33 22.39 -3.08
N GLY A 283 19.67 22.42 -1.94
CA GLY A 283 18.29 22.93 -1.80
C GLY A 283 17.23 21.95 -2.35
N THR A 284 17.55 20.66 -2.45
CA THR A 284 16.69 19.63 -3.06
C THR A 284 15.85 18.93 -2.02
N GLY A 285 14.60 18.59 -2.37
CA GLY A 285 13.72 17.66 -1.61
C GLY A 285 13.67 16.29 -2.29
N VAL A 286 13.67 15.21 -1.49
CA VAL A 286 13.50 13.83 -1.95
C VAL A 286 12.21 13.27 -1.37
N PHE A 287 11.36 12.71 -2.23
CA PHE A 287 10.04 12.17 -1.88
C PHE A 287 10.04 10.64 -1.88
N LEU A 288 9.05 10.02 -1.26
CA LEU A 288 8.87 8.56 -1.33
C LEU A 288 8.37 8.08 -2.70
N GLY A 289 7.67 8.93 -3.43
CA GLY A 289 7.21 8.67 -4.78
C GLY A 289 7.66 9.73 -5.78
N GLU A 290 7.44 9.48 -7.06
CA GLU A 290 7.80 10.38 -8.15
C GLU A 290 7.07 11.72 -8.05
N VAL A 291 7.78 12.79 -8.42
CA VAL A 291 7.25 14.16 -8.58
C VAL A 291 7.57 14.63 -9.98
N PRO A 292 6.62 14.55 -10.93
CA PRO A 292 6.86 14.89 -12.32
C PRO A 292 7.20 16.37 -12.51
N GLU A 293 8.18 16.65 -13.36
CA GLU A 293 8.46 18.01 -13.83
C GLU A 293 7.25 18.55 -14.59
N GLY A 294 6.89 19.81 -14.38
CA GLY A 294 5.69 20.45 -14.92
C GLY A 294 4.42 20.26 -14.07
N SER A 295 4.44 19.42 -13.04
CA SER A 295 3.31 19.31 -12.12
C SER A 295 3.14 20.54 -11.23
N ILE A 296 1.93 20.74 -10.72
CA ILE A 296 1.62 21.82 -9.76
C ILE A 296 1.58 21.23 -8.36
N LEU A 297 2.43 21.74 -7.49
CA LEU A 297 2.56 21.35 -6.10
C LEU A 297 1.90 22.36 -5.17
N ARG A 298 1.16 21.84 -4.18
CA ARG A 298 0.60 22.60 -3.04
C ARG A 298 0.96 21.90 -1.73
N ILE A 299 1.02 22.67 -0.65
CA ILE A 299 1.14 22.10 0.69
C ILE A 299 -0.26 21.87 1.25
N GLY A 300 -0.54 20.65 1.69
CA GLY A 300 -1.80 20.26 2.27
C GLY A 300 -1.77 20.28 3.80
N ILE A 301 -2.91 20.05 4.41
CA ILE A 301 -3.08 19.83 5.85
C ILE A 301 -3.84 18.54 6.03
N LEU A 302 -3.24 17.59 6.72
CA LEU A 302 -3.88 16.33 7.09
C LEU A 302 -4.50 16.47 8.49
N ASN A 303 -5.78 16.13 8.60
CA ASN A 303 -6.49 16.17 9.87
C ASN A 303 -7.47 14.99 9.98
N ARG A 304 -7.91 14.69 11.21
CA ARG A 304 -8.80 13.57 11.50
C ARG A 304 -10.09 13.58 10.70
N LYS A 305 -10.73 14.73 10.54
CA LYS A 305 -12.02 14.83 9.84
C LYS A 305 -11.89 14.47 8.35
N ASP A 306 -10.83 14.93 7.71
CA ASP A 306 -10.59 14.62 6.30
C ASP A 306 -10.25 13.13 6.13
N VAL A 307 -9.52 12.53 7.08
CA VAL A 307 -9.27 11.08 7.10
C VAL A 307 -10.59 10.30 7.23
N GLN A 308 -11.45 10.62 8.20
CA GLN A 308 -12.73 9.94 8.39
C GLN A 308 -13.63 10.09 7.14
N LYS A 309 -13.71 11.31 6.59
CA LYS A 309 -14.49 11.56 5.37
C LYS A 309 -13.99 10.77 4.18
N SER A 310 -12.67 10.61 4.00
CA SER A 310 -12.11 9.80 2.91
C SER A 310 -12.45 8.31 3.06
N VAL A 311 -12.57 7.80 4.29
CA VAL A 311 -13.05 6.44 4.55
C VAL A 311 -14.53 6.30 4.21
N GLU A 312 -15.38 7.22 4.69
CA GLU A 312 -16.81 7.24 4.35
C GLU A 312 -17.02 7.26 2.83
N GLN A 313 -16.24 8.09 2.13
CA GLN A 313 -16.27 8.16 0.67
C GLN A 313 -15.87 6.82 0.03
N ALA A 314 -14.75 6.23 0.46
CA ALA A 314 -14.26 4.96 -0.08
C ALA A 314 -15.31 3.84 0.08
N PHE A 315 -15.93 3.75 1.26
CA PHE A 315 -16.99 2.76 1.51
C PHE A 315 -18.28 3.07 0.75
N GLY A 316 -18.65 4.35 0.62
CA GLY A 316 -19.78 4.76 -0.22
C GLY A 316 -19.60 4.32 -1.68
N GLU A 317 -18.45 4.61 -2.26
CA GLU A 317 -18.14 4.28 -3.65
C GLU A 317 -18.04 2.77 -3.90
N ILE A 318 -17.37 2.02 -3.02
CA ILE A 318 -17.23 0.57 -3.20
C ILE A 318 -18.59 -0.13 -3.05
N LEU A 319 -19.39 0.21 -2.07
CA LEU A 319 -20.72 -0.40 -1.85
C LEU A 319 -21.70 -0.04 -2.98
N GLU A 320 -21.66 1.19 -3.49
CA GLU A 320 -22.46 1.56 -4.67
C GLU A 320 -22.04 0.75 -5.90
N THR A 321 -20.74 0.58 -6.13
CA THR A 321 -20.20 -0.20 -7.25
C THR A 321 -20.60 -1.68 -7.11
N LEU A 322 -20.48 -2.24 -5.92
CA LEU A 322 -20.84 -3.63 -5.64
C LEU A 322 -22.35 -3.88 -5.78
N SER A 323 -23.20 -2.89 -5.44
CA SER A 323 -24.65 -3.00 -5.61
C SER A 323 -25.07 -3.11 -7.07
N ARG A 324 -24.26 -2.61 -7.99
CA ARG A 324 -24.48 -2.66 -9.44
C ARG A 324 -23.88 -3.93 -10.07
N SER A 325 -23.06 -4.67 -9.34
CA SER A 325 -22.44 -5.93 -9.76
C SER A 325 -23.30 -7.13 -9.32
N ASP A 326 -22.80 -8.35 -9.55
CA ASP A 326 -23.49 -9.60 -9.18
C ASP A 326 -23.61 -9.87 -7.67
N GLY A 327 -23.12 -8.95 -6.82
CA GLY A 327 -23.24 -8.99 -5.37
C GLY A 327 -22.46 -10.11 -4.67
N LYS A 328 -21.52 -10.77 -5.37
CA LYS A 328 -20.79 -11.92 -4.84
C LYS A 328 -19.53 -11.55 -4.05
N ARG A 329 -18.92 -10.40 -4.36
CA ARG A 329 -17.71 -9.94 -3.68
C ARG A 329 -18.05 -9.41 -2.31
N ARG A 330 -17.44 -9.99 -1.27
CA ARG A 330 -17.71 -9.62 0.14
C ARG A 330 -16.46 -9.50 0.98
N THR A 331 -15.28 -9.61 0.36
CA THR A 331 -14.02 -9.43 1.05
C THR A 331 -13.33 -8.18 0.54
N LEU A 332 -12.97 -7.34 1.47
CA LEU A 332 -12.28 -6.08 1.23
C LEU A 332 -10.85 -6.20 1.77
N LEU A 333 -9.87 -6.06 0.89
CA LEU A 333 -8.48 -5.84 1.28
C LEU A 333 -8.22 -4.34 1.24
N CYS A 334 -7.81 -3.77 2.38
CA CYS A 334 -7.66 -2.32 2.54
C CYS A 334 -6.22 -1.96 2.89
N HIS A 335 -5.72 -0.84 2.34
CA HIS A 335 -4.47 -0.26 2.80
C HIS A 335 -4.70 1.21 3.18
N SER A 336 -4.21 1.59 4.35
CA SER A 336 -4.23 2.95 4.86
C SER A 336 -2.80 3.44 5.06
N CYS A 337 -2.49 4.64 4.64
CA CYS A 337 -1.17 5.21 4.86
C CYS A 337 -0.89 5.42 6.36
N ALA A 338 0.30 5.04 6.83
CA ALA A 338 0.71 5.21 8.22
C ALA A 338 0.62 6.67 8.71
N ALA A 339 0.85 7.64 7.83
CA ALA A 339 0.68 9.06 8.18
C ALA A 339 -0.74 9.42 8.63
N ARG A 340 -1.76 8.70 8.16
CA ARG A 340 -3.16 8.90 8.56
C ARG A 340 -3.38 8.52 10.02
N PHE A 341 -2.66 7.48 10.50
CA PHE A 341 -2.71 7.08 11.89
C PHE A 341 -2.28 8.22 12.84
N LEU A 342 -1.26 9.01 12.46
CA LEU A 342 -0.86 10.20 13.23
C LEU A 342 -1.94 11.26 13.30
N ALA A 343 -2.72 11.45 12.22
CA ALA A 343 -3.81 12.42 12.21
C ALA A 343 -4.96 12.05 13.17
N MET A 344 -5.07 10.78 13.57
CA MET A 344 -6.04 10.35 14.59
C MET A 344 -5.69 10.87 15.98
N ALA A 345 -4.44 11.23 16.25
CA ALA A 345 -3.93 11.74 17.52
C ALA A 345 -4.31 10.82 18.72
N SER A 346 -5.07 11.30 19.70
CA SER A 346 -5.46 10.52 20.87
C SER A 346 -6.54 9.44 20.61
N ASN A 347 -7.26 9.51 19.48
CA ASN A 347 -8.25 8.49 19.09
C ASN A 347 -7.73 7.70 17.89
N THR A 348 -6.80 6.78 18.12
CA THR A 348 -6.21 5.91 17.10
C THR A 348 -7.22 4.93 16.46
N LYS A 349 -8.41 4.77 17.06
CA LYS A 349 -9.49 3.92 16.55
C LYS A 349 -10.47 4.66 15.63
N ALA A 350 -10.37 5.99 15.50
CA ALA A 350 -11.36 6.79 14.78
C ALA A 350 -11.56 6.36 13.31
N GLU A 351 -10.51 5.94 12.62
CA GLU A 351 -10.60 5.43 11.25
C GLU A 351 -11.36 4.10 11.21
N ALA A 352 -11.05 3.20 12.16
CA ALA A 352 -11.73 1.91 12.27
C ALA A 352 -13.21 2.07 12.65
N GLU A 353 -13.52 2.93 13.62
CA GLU A 353 -14.90 3.25 14.00
C GLU A 353 -15.70 3.77 12.79
N THR A 354 -15.05 4.53 11.91
CA THR A 354 -15.69 5.05 10.71
C THR A 354 -16.02 3.93 9.72
N TYR A 355 -15.06 3.09 9.33
CA TYR A 355 -15.37 2.02 8.39
C TYR A 355 -16.31 0.96 8.97
N GLN A 356 -16.22 0.64 10.25
CA GLN A 356 -17.14 -0.28 10.91
C GLN A 356 -18.59 0.22 10.87
N SER A 357 -18.80 1.54 10.94
CA SER A 357 -20.14 2.13 10.78
C SER A 357 -20.70 2.03 9.35
N CYS A 358 -19.83 1.89 8.37
CA CYS A 358 -20.20 1.79 6.95
C CYS A 358 -20.24 0.35 6.42
N LEU A 359 -19.51 -0.58 7.04
CA LEU A 359 -19.31 -1.95 6.56
C LEU A 359 -20.55 -2.80 6.86
N PRO A 360 -21.18 -3.43 5.84
CA PRO A 360 -22.28 -4.37 6.09
C PRO A 360 -21.78 -5.65 6.79
N GLU A 361 -22.59 -6.21 7.71
CA GLU A 361 -22.27 -7.42 8.48
C GLU A 361 -21.82 -8.63 7.61
N ALA A 362 -22.27 -8.69 6.36
CA ALA A 362 -21.93 -9.79 5.46
C ALA A 362 -20.53 -9.64 4.80
N PHE A 363 -19.81 -8.57 5.11
CA PHE A 363 -18.49 -8.30 4.52
C PHE A 363 -17.37 -8.64 5.48
N SER A 364 -16.33 -9.27 4.95
CA SER A 364 -15.05 -9.43 5.62
C SER A 364 -14.10 -8.30 5.22
N LEU A 365 -13.25 -7.86 6.14
CA LEU A 365 -12.24 -6.85 5.89
C LEU A 365 -10.93 -7.27 6.55
N LEU A 366 -9.87 -7.26 5.76
CA LEU A 366 -8.49 -7.25 6.23
C LEU A 366 -7.80 -6.01 5.67
N GLY A 367 -7.00 -5.35 6.48
CA GLY A 367 -6.19 -4.25 6.00
C GLY A 367 -4.96 -4.02 6.86
N MET A 368 -4.11 -3.12 6.38
CA MET A 368 -2.89 -2.72 7.05
C MET A 368 -2.68 -1.20 6.99
N TYR A 369 -1.94 -0.65 7.94
CA TYR A 369 -1.30 0.65 7.80
C TYR A 369 0.08 0.47 7.18
N GLY A 370 0.31 1.08 6.01
CA GLY A 370 1.55 1.00 5.26
C GLY A 370 2.28 2.34 5.10
N ASN A 371 3.56 2.30 4.75
CA ASN A 371 4.35 3.49 4.43
C ASN A 371 4.09 4.05 3.02
N GLY A 372 3.11 3.50 2.32
CA GLY A 372 2.63 3.86 1.00
C GLY A 372 1.77 2.75 0.41
N GLU A 373 0.94 3.08 -0.55
CA GLU A 373 -0.08 2.22 -1.12
C GLU A 373 0.13 2.08 -2.64
N PHE A 374 -0.02 0.85 -3.16
CA PHE A 374 -0.16 0.58 -4.59
C PHE A 374 -1.63 0.35 -4.90
N CYS A 375 -2.22 1.19 -5.74
CA CYS A 375 -3.61 1.02 -6.15
C CYS A 375 -3.86 1.70 -7.49
N PRO A 376 -4.70 1.13 -8.38
CA PRO A 376 -5.15 1.85 -9.54
C PRO A 376 -5.94 3.11 -9.18
N LEU A 377 -5.63 4.21 -9.86
CA LEU A 377 -6.38 5.45 -9.82
C LEU A 377 -7.24 5.53 -11.08
N ARG A 378 -8.54 5.73 -10.91
CA ARG A 378 -9.46 5.85 -12.02
C ARG A 378 -9.55 7.30 -12.49
N GLY A 379 -9.24 7.52 -13.75
CA GLY A 379 -9.39 8.84 -14.36
C GLY A 379 -10.87 9.25 -14.45
N GLU A 380 -11.20 10.46 -14.01
CA GLU A 380 -12.59 10.94 -13.96
C GLU A 380 -13.21 11.10 -15.35
N LYS A 381 -12.44 11.58 -16.33
CA LYS A 381 -12.90 11.81 -17.70
C LYS A 381 -12.86 10.56 -18.56
N THR A 382 -11.79 9.79 -18.44
CA THR A 382 -11.53 8.63 -19.31
C THR A 382 -12.14 7.36 -18.79
N GLY A 383 -12.38 7.28 -17.49
CA GLY A 383 -12.81 6.07 -16.79
C GLY A 383 -11.76 4.94 -16.80
N LYS A 384 -10.55 5.21 -17.29
CA LYS A 384 -9.44 4.25 -17.32
C LYS A 384 -8.77 4.16 -15.96
N ASN A 385 -8.31 2.98 -15.62
CA ASN A 385 -7.46 2.77 -14.46
C ASN A 385 -5.99 2.98 -14.84
N HIS A 386 -5.26 3.66 -13.97
CA HIS A 386 -3.82 3.87 -14.07
C HIS A 386 -3.20 3.39 -12.76
N ASN A 387 -2.20 2.52 -12.82
CA ASN A 387 -1.51 2.07 -11.62
C ASN A 387 -0.67 3.22 -11.04
N PHE A 388 -0.80 3.44 -9.75
CA PHE A 388 -0.04 4.47 -9.03
C PHE A 388 0.49 3.95 -7.71
N PHE A 389 1.58 4.55 -7.28
CA PHE A 389 2.01 4.56 -5.90
C PHE A 389 1.40 5.79 -5.21
N HIS A 390 0.87 5.61 -4.02
CA HIS A 390 0.18 6.64 -3.26
C HIS A 390 0.80 6.84 -1.88
N ASN A 391 0.59 8.03 -1.33
CA ASN A 391 0.76 8.34 0.09
C ASN A 391 -0.48 9.07 0.58
N PHE A 392 -0.79 8.97 1.86
CA PHE A 392 -1.95 9.61 2.52
C PHE A 392 -3.31 9.15 2.01
N THR A 393 -3.37 8.03 1.35
CA THR A 393 -4.63 7.48 0.80
C THR A 393 -5.21 6.38 1.68
N PHE A 394 -6.49 6.12 1.49
CA PHE A 394 -7.16 4.89 1.87
C PHE A 394 -7.57 4.17 0.58
N THR A 395 -7.14 2.95 0.45
CA THR A 395 -7.40 2.15 -0.75
C THR A 395 -8.17 0.89 -0.39
N ILE A 396 -9.07 0.49 -1.27
CA ILE A 396 -9.87 -0.74 -1.14
C ILE A 396 -9.74 -1.55 -2.43
N MET A 397 -9.50 -2.85 -2.27
CA MET A 397 -9.73 -3.84 -3.31
C MET A 397 -10.84 -4.79 -2.85
N ALA A 398 -11.93 -4.88 -3.62
CA ALA A 398 -12.99 -5.86 -3.40
C ALA A 398 -12.77 -7.09 -4.29
N ILE A 399 -12.81 -8.26 -3.66
CA ILE A 399 -12.59 -9.57 -4.31
C ILE A 399 -13.85 -10.44 -4.17
#